data_a46a5265165f9b37411795b32ded8465
#
_entry.id   a46a5265165f9b37411795b32ded8465
#
_cell.length_a   1.000
_cell.length_b   1.000
_cell.length_c   1.000
_cell.angle_alpha   90.00
_cell.angle_beta   90.00
_cell.angle_gamma   90.00
#
_symmetry.space_group_name_H-M   'P 1'
#
loop_
_entity.id
_entity.type
_entity.pdbx_description
1 polymer ?
#
loop_
_entity_poly.entity_id
_entity_poly.type
_entity_poly.pdbx_seq_one_letter_code
_entity_poly.pdbx_strand_id
1 'polypeptide(L)' 'MILGTDDHTNLTSLGGIDLYPNVLERLMNIRNLGGHPYRFFQKVGFTIVGVIPDANGIGKPDIYMAKSLRGS' A
#
# COMPACT_ATOMS: atom_id res chain seq x y z
N MET A 1 -14.24 -7.64 -1.23
CA MET A 1 -13.92 -6.45 -2.05
C MET A 1 -12.43 -6.16 -1.97
N ILE A 2 -11.83 -5.89 -3.10
CA ILE A 2 -10.39 -5.60 -3.18
C ILE A 2 -10.18 -4.32 -4.00
N LEU A 3 -9.21 -3.51 -3.62
CA LEU A 3 -8.82 -2.33 -4.38
C LEU A 3 -7.30 -2.17 -4.39
N GLY A 4 -6.79 -1.50 -5.43
CA GLY A 4 -5.39 -1.10 -5.52
C GLY A 4 -5.27 0.41 -5.42
N THR A 5 -4.29 0.87 -4.66
CA THR A 5 -4.01 2.30 -4.53
C THR A 5 -2.50 2.52 -4.72
N ASP A 6 -2.16 3.28 -5.73
CA ASP A 6 -0.77 3.50 -6.12
C ASP A 6 -0.11 4.62 -5.31
N ASP A 7 1.22 4.59 -5.25
CA ASP A 7 2.02 5.63 -4.61
C ASP A 7 2.95 6.27 -5.64
N HIS A 8 2.42 7.22 -6.39
CA HIS A 8 3.17 7.92 -7.46
C HIS A 8 4.12 9.00 -6.93
N THR A 9 3.85 9.54 -5.75
CA THR A 9 4.54 10.74 -5.27
C THR A 9 5.25 10.53 -3.93
N ASN A 10 5.57 9.26 -3.63
CA ASN A 10 6.30 8.89 -2.41
C ASN A 10 5.58 9.33 -1.13
N LEU A 11 4.26 9.12 -1.08
CA LEU A 11 3.45 9.47 0.09
C LEU A 11 3.54 8.43 1.20
N THR A 12 4.11 7.26 0.92
CA THR A 12 4.34 6.21 1.92
C THR A 12 5.82 5.89 2.01
N SER A 13 6.20 5.14 3.04
CA SER A 13 7.58 4.66 3.19
C SER A 13 8.00 3.65 2.12
N LEU A 14 7.05 3.17 1.29
CA LEU A 14 7.34 2.24 0.20
C LEU A 14 7.73 2.93 -1.10
N GLY A 15 7.41 4.22 -1.24
CA GLY A 15 7.70 4.96 -2.46
C GLY A 15 9.17 5.32 -2.59
N GLY A 16 9.69 5.31 -3.82
CA GLY A 16 11.04 5.75 -4.12
C GLY A 16 12.15 4.81 -3.71
N ILE A 17 11.85 3.59 -3.27
CA ILE A 17 12.85 2.59 -2.85
C ILE A 17 12.66 1.28 -3.60
N ASP A 18 13.71 0.46 -3.63
CA ASP A 18 13.62 -0.89 -4.18
C ASP A 18 13.03 -1.80 -3.10
N LEU A 19 11.81 -2.31 -3.36
CA LEU A 19 11.11 -3.17 -2.41
C LEU A 19 11.52 -4.65 -2.51
N TYR A 20 12.07 -5.08 -3.66
CA TYR A 20 12.27 -6.50 -3.92
C TYR A 20 13.12 -7.24 -2.89
N PRO A 21 14.19 -6.66 -2.32
CA PRO A 21 14.96 -7.38 -1.30
C PRO A 21 14.16 -7.74 -0.04
N ASN A 22 13.15 -6.91 0.32
CA ASN A 22 12.46 -7.04 1.61
C ASN A 22 10.98 -6.65 1.49
N VAL A 23 10.26 -7.17 0.50
CA VAL A 23 8.87 -6.76 0.23
C VAL A 23 7.98 -6.89 1.46
N LEU A 24 7.97 -8.07 2.09
CA LEU A 24 7.08 -8.32 3.22
C LEU A 24 7.44 -7.48 4.44
N GLU A 25 8.72 -7.34 4.73
CA GLU A 25 9.19 -6.52 5.85
C GLU A 25 8.84 -5.06 5.64
N ARG A 26 9.05 -4.53 4.43
CA ARG A 26 8.71 -3.14 4.10
C ARG A 26 7.22 -2.90 4.22
N LEU A 27 6.40 -3.85 3.77
CA LEU A 27 4.95 -3.73 3.86
C LEU A 27 4.47 -3.75 5.30
N MET A 28 5.03 -4.62 6.14
CA MET A 28 4.67 -4.70 7.56
C MET A 28 5.00 -3.41 8.31
N ASN A 29 6.02 -2.69 7.87
CA ASN A 29 6.48 -1.46 8.50
C ASN A 29 6.07 -0.20 7.71
N ILE A 30 5.03 -0.29 6.88
CA ILE A 30 4.58 0.84 6.07
C ILE A 30 4.22 2.04 6.93
N ARG A 31 4.61 3.22 6.48
CA ARG A 31 4.32 4.49 7.15
C ARG A 31 3.74 5.46 6.13
N ASN A 32 2.73 6.20 6.57
CA ASN A 32 2.13 7.26 5.76
C ASN A 32 2.89 8.55 5.97
N LEU A 33 3.62 8.98 4.95
CA LEU A 33 4.49 10.15 5.03
C LEU A 33 3.82 11.43 4.55
N GLY A 34 2.85 11.34 3.64
CA GLY A 34 2.28 12.51 2.99
C GLY A 34 0.79 12.44 2.73
N GLY A 35 0.02 11.73 3.55
CA GLY A 35 -1.42 11.69 3.41
C GLY A 35 -1.91 10.71 2.33
N HIS A 36 -1.21 9.62 2.13
CA HIS A 36 -1.62 8.61 1.15
C HIS A 36 -3.03 8.07 1.48
N PRO A 37 -3.88 7.83 0.46
CA PRO A 37 -5.27 7.40 0.66
C PRO A 37 -5.46 6.09 1.43
N TYR A 38 -4.42 5.25 1.58
CA TYR A 38 -4.61 3.96 2.26
C TYR A 38 -5.11 4.14 3.70
N ARG A 39 -4.76 5.25 4.37
CA ARG A 39 -5.24 5.52 5.73
C ARG A 39 -6.75 5.76 5.74
N PHE A 40 -7.28 6.43 4.73
CA PHE A 40 -8.72 6.61 4.58
C PHE A 40 -9.42 5.25 4.42
N PHE A 41 -8.89 4.39 3.56
CA PHE A 41 -9.46 3.07 3.35
C PHE A 41 -9.40 2.20 4.60
N GLN A 42 -8.33 2.31 5.39
CA GLN A 42 -8.25 1.61 6.67
C GLN A 42 -9.37 2.05 7.62
N LYS A 43 -9.70 3.34 7.66
CA LYS A 43 -10.78 3.87 8.51
C LYS A 43 -12.15 3.33 8.12
N VAL A 44 -12.36 2.98 6.86
CA VAL A 44 -13.63 2.41 6.41
C VAL A 44 -13.61 0.88 6.36
N GLY A 45 -12.63 0.26 6.97
CA GLY A 45 -12.61 -1.18 7.19
C GLY A 45 -11.75 -1.99 6.24
N PHE A 46 -10.97 -1.35 5.36
CA PHE A 46 -10.04 -2.08 4.50
C PHE A 46 -8.75 -2.41 5.24
N THR A 47 -8.16 -3.55 4.89
CA THR A 47 -6.87 -4.01 5.41
C THR A 47 -5.87 -4.10 4.28
N ILE A 48 -4.64 -3.66 4.52
CA ILE A 48 -3.55 -3.83 3.55
C ILE A 48 -3.24 -5.33 3.45
N VAL A 49 -3.30 -5.86 2.24
CA VAL A 49 -3.08 -7.30 2.01
C VAL A 49 -1.88 -7.57 1.10
N GLY A 50 -1.33 -6.57 0.45
CA GLY A 50 -0.18 -6.77 -0.42
C GLY A 50 0.31 -5.50 -1.07
N VAL A 51 1.40 -5.63 -1.81
CA VAL A 51 1.98 -4.56 -2.62
C VAL A 51 2.61 -5.18 -3.86
N ILE A 52 2.49 -4.49 -5.00
CA ILE A 52 3.22 -4.86 -6.22
C ILE A 52 4.27 -3.78 -6.43
N PRO A 53 5.56 -4.12 -6.24
CA PRO A 53 6.64 -3.16 -6.43
C PRO A 53 6.70 -2.71 -7.89
N ASP A 54 7.04 -1.44 -8.10
CA ASP A 54 7.25 -0.85 -9.42
C ASP A 54 6.07 -1.00 -10.38
N ALA A 55 4.85 -1.21 -9.85
CA ALA A 55 3.65 -1.43 -10.67
C ALA A 55 3.31 -0.24 -11.58
N ASN A 56 3.65 0.97 -11.15
CA ASN A 56 3.37 2.21 -11.88
C ASN A 56 4.65 2.90 -12.36
N GLY A 57 5.76 2.19 -12.34
CA GLY A 57 7.09 2.70 -12.65
C GLY A 57 8.06 2.42 -11.52
N ILE A 58 9.35 2.58 -11.77
CA ILE A 58 10.39 2.32 -10.76
C ILE A 58 10.16 3.20 -9.54
N GLY A 59 10.08 2.57 -8.36
CA GLY A 59 9.82 3.26 -7.11
C GLY A 59 8.37 3.74 -6.92
N LYS A 60 7.43 3.26 -7.74
CA LYS A 60 6.02 3.64 -7.68
C LYS A 60 5.14 2.41 -7.48
N PRO A 61 5.08 1.88 -6.26
CA PRO A 61 4.34 0.64 -5.97
C PRO A 61 2.83 0.84 -6.01
N ASP A 62 2.12 -0.29 -6.12
CA ASP A 62 0.67 -0.34 -6.00
C ASP A 62 0.35 -1.10 -4.72
N ILE A 63 -0.40 -0.48 -3.81
CA ILE A 63 -0.75 -1.06 -2.51
C ILE A 63 -2.15 -1.66 -2.63
N TYR A 64 -2.28 -2.95 -2.33
CA TYR A 64 -3.56 -3.65 -2.41
C TYR A 64 -4.20 -3.76 -1.05
N MET A 65 -5.50 -3.45 -1.01
CA MET A 65 -6.30 -3.49 0.20
C MET A 65 -7.54 -4.34 -0.03
N ALA A 66 -8.01 -5.00 1.00
CA ALA A 66 -9.20 -5.83 0.92
C ALA A 66 -10.10 -5.58 2.12
N LYS A 67 -11.40 -5.77 1.92
CA LYS A 67 -12.41 -5.66 2.96
C LYS A 67 -13.24 -6.93 2.98
N SER A 68 -13.38 -7.51 4.16
CA SER A 68 -14.22 -8.69 4.34
C SER A 68 -15.68 -8.36 4.10
N LEU A 69 -16.36 -9.22 3.33
CA LEU A 69 -17.81 -9.12 3.13
C LEU A 69 -18.60 -9.81 4.23
N ARG A 70 -17.92 -10.34 5.26
CA ARG A 70 -18.55 -11.04 6.39
C ARG A 70 -18.94 -10.09 7.52
N GLY A 71 -18.82 -8.80 7.34
CA GLY A 71 -19.27 -7.80 8.29
C GLY A 71 -18.39 -7.62 9.51
N SER A 72 -17.15 -8.02 9.45
CA SER A 72 -16.22 -7.82 10.57
C SER A 72 -15.11 -6.86 10.24
#